data_f5a5b4702cead23059fcc6df9fdc22ac
#
_entry.id   f5a5b4702cead23059fcc6df9fdc22ac
#
_cell.length_a   1.000
_cell.length_b   1.000
_cell.length_c   1.000
_cell.angle_alpha   90.00
_cell.angle_beta   90.00
_cell.angle_gamma   90.00
#
_symmetry.space_group_name_H-M   'P 1'
#
loop_
_entity.id
_entity.type
_entity.pdbx_description
1 polymer ?
#
loop_
_entity_poly.entity_id
_entity_poly.type
_entity_poly.pdbx_seq_one_letter_code
_entity_poly.pdbx_strand_id
1 'polypeptide(L)'
;MKNLCFSILSGLAVAGVMVSSAFAAEGWGADLPAALQKAQQEKKLVLVDFTGSDWCTACIKLRRSVLDTGAFREYAADKFVLMEVDLPQRADFDAELRKRNEAIAERYHIGGYPTVMVLNPKGEVMGGFEGCIGEKDVVKALDTAMEAEALYAKAAMQSGVERARTLMLIYERFPVSKSFAVAYQALRDEIMACDPDNVTGIHDAEAVLQQARLFLEERNALAISAPEMGRLLERQLKEAYPANRPAIMMDRCQHALATAETVEDLQIVKKMFEELIPHLPADEAADIRHFVDTYFADPAALLQMLKRNRY
;
A
#
# COMPACT_ATOMS: atom_id res chain seq x y z
N MET A 1 81.00 -26.04 8.94
CA MET A 1 80.23 -26.51 10.08
C MET A 1 78.80 -26.06 9.77
N LYS A 2 77.90 -27.02 9.73
CA LYS A 2 76.57 -26.94 9.15
C LYS A 2 75.59 -26.30 10.13
N ASN A 3 74.80 -25.33 9.72
CA ASN A 3 73.61 -24.92 10.49
C ASN A 3 72.36 -25.16 9.63
N LEU A 4 71.54 -26.02 10.13
CA LEU A 4 70.27 -26.46 9.59
C LEU A 4 69.19 -25.54 10.12
N CYS A 5 68.52 -24.76 9.29
CA CYS A 5 67.33 -24.00 9.66
C CYS A 5 66.08 -24.82 9.31
N PHE A 6 65.35 -25.20 10.35
CA PHE A 6 63.98 -25.79 10.23
C PHE A 6 62.96 -24.69 10.08
N SER A 7 62.29 -24.64 8.93
CA SER A 7 61.11 -23.78 8.73
C SER A 7 59.87 -24.57 9.09
N ILE A 8 59.15 -24.10 10.10
CA ILE A 8 57.84 -24.59 10.48
C ILE A 8 56.80 -23.80 9.67
N LEU A 9 56.17 -24.44 8.68
CA LEU A 9 54.96 -23.91 8.01
C LEU A 9 53.74 -24.22 8.91
N SER A 10 53.24 -23.17 9.55
CA SER A 10 51.92 -23.24 10.21
C SER A 10 50.83 -23.04 9.19
N GLY A 11 50.18 -24.10 8.73
CA GLY A 11 48.97 -24.01 7.91
C GLY A 11 47.79 -23.54 8.75
N LEU A 12 47.33 -22.31 8.49
CA LEU A 12 46.00 -21.86 8.92
C LEU A 12 44.97 -22.48 8.00
N ALA A 13 44.27 -23.49 8.50
CA ALA A 13 43.04 -23.98 7.88
C ALA A 13 41.93 -22.96 8.14
N VAL A 14 41.58 -22.15 7.14
CA VAL A 14 40.36 -21.36 7.14
C VAL A 14 39.19 -22.32 6.93
N ALA A 15 38.52 -22.67 8.03
CA ALA A 15 37.25 -23.39 7.96
C ALA A 15 36.20 -22.42 7.35
N GLY A 16 35.97 -22.58 6.06
CA GLY A 16 34.85 -21.94 5.39
C GLY A 16 33.54 -22.47 5.96
N VAL A 17 32.84 -21.65 6.73
CA VAL A 17 31.46 -21.93 7.13
C VAL A 17 30.63 -21.87 5.85
N MET A 18 30.28 -23.04 5.32
CA MET A 18 29.26 -23.19 4.30
C MET A 18 27.91 -22.86 4.93
N VAL A 19 27.46 -21.63 4.78
CA VAL A 19 26.07 -21.27 5.07
C VAL A 19 25.22 -21.93 4.00
N SER A 20 24.58 -23.03 4.35
CA SER A 20 23.55 -23.65 3.50
C SER A 20 22.38 -22.66 3.38
N SER A 21 22.34 -21.90 2.31
CA SER A 21 21.15 -21.13 1.94
C SER A 21 20.07 -22.13 1.51
N ALA A 22 19.06 -22.29 2.36
CA ALA A 22 17.81 -22.93 1.95
C ALA A 22 17.16 -22.03 0.89
N PHE A 23 17.24 -22.45 -0.37
CA PHE A 23 16.55 -21.78 -1.47
C PHE A 23 15.09 -22.23 -1.47
N ALA A 24 14.17 -21.28 -1.21
CA ALA A 24 12.79 -21.33 -1.67
C ALA A 24 12.78 -21.30 -3.20
N ALA A 25 11.66 -21.49 -3.88
CA ALA A 25 11.50 -21.61 -5.35
C ALA A 25 12.63 -20.97 -6.19
N GLU A 26 13.00 -21.55 -7.34
CA GLU A 26 14.19 -21.13 -8.13
C GLU A 26 14.42 -19.60 -8.16
N GLY A 27 15.46 -19.14 -7.50
CA GLY A 27 15.89 -17.73 -7.48
C GLY A 27 15.42 -16.90 -6.28
N TRP A 28 14.49 -17.38 -5.44
CA TRP A 28 14.01 -16.68 -4.25
C TRP A 28 14.77 -17.15 -2.98
N GLY A 29 15.34 -16.20 -2.24
CA GLY A 29 15.97 -16.46 -0.93
C GLY A 29 14.93 -16.38 0.21
N ALA A 30 15.32 -16.88 1.38
CA ALA A 30 14.45 -16.84 2.58
C ALA A 30 15.12 -16.17 3.79
N ASP A 31 16.28 -15.52 3.61
CA ASP A 31 17.06 -14.91 4.69
C ASP A 31 17.27 -13.41 4.41
N LEU A 32 16.64 -12.55 5.21
CA LEU A 32 16.67 -11.11 5.02
C LEU A 32 18.07 -10.51 5.16
N PRO A 33 18.85 -10.82 6.21
CA PRO A 33 20.24 -10.35 6.32
C PRO A 33 21.10 -10.72 5.11
N ALA A 34 21.01 -11.96 4.64
CA ALA A 34 21.74 -12.41 3.46
C ALA A 34 21.30 -11.70 2.18
N ALA A 35 19.96 -11.48 2.01
CA ALA A 35 19.42 -10.75 0.87
C ALA A 35 19.90 -9.29 0.85
N LEU A 36 19.87 -8.59 1.98
CA LEU A 36 20.36 -7.21 2.10
C LEU A 36 21.86 -7.12 1.81
N GLN A 37 22.67 -8.03 2.35
CA GLN A 37 24.11 -8.08 2.09
C GLN A 37 24.41 -8.32 0.59
N LYS A 38 23.71 -9.27 -0.02
CA LYS A 38 23.83 -9.55 -1.47
C LYS A 38 23.42 -8.34 -2.29
N ALA A 39 22.31 -7.68 -1.96
CA ALA A 39 21.84 -6.47 -2.64
C ALA A 39 22.89 -5.35 -2.57
N GLN A 40 23.54 -5.17 -1.43
CA GLN A 40 24.63 -4.19 -1.28
C GLN A 40 25.84 -4.53 -2.16
N GLN A 41 26.24 -5.81 -2.22
CA GLN A 41 27.37 -6.26 -3.05
C GLN A 41 27.09 -6.12 -4.55
N GLU A 42 25.88 -6.46 -4.98
CA GLU A 42 25.45 -6.43 -6.38
C GLU A 42 24.89 -5.07 -6.82
N LYS A 43 24.79 -4.08 -5.91
CA LYS A 43 24.16 -2.77 -6.14
C LYS A 43 22.72 -2.89 -6.67
N LYS A 44 21.96 -3.80 -6.08
CA LYS A 44 20.55 -4.07 -6.36
C LYS A 44 19.69 -3.67 -5.18
N LEU A 45 18.37 -3.66 -5.38
CA LEU A 45 17.39 -3.60 -4.32
C LEU A 45 16.98 -5.02 -3.90
N VAL A 46 16.26 -5.15 -2.78
CA VAL A 46 15.66 -6.41 -2.37
C VAL A 46 14.17 -6.34 -2.68
N LEU A 47 13.66 -7.32 -3.42
CA LEU A 47 12.23 -7.51 -3.63
C LEU A 47 11.76 -8.59 -2.67
N VAL A 48 10.89 -8.23 -1.72
CA VAL A 48 10.34 -9.13 -0.73
C VAL A 48 8.89 -9.45 -1.05
N ASP A 49 8.57 -10.73 -1.28
CA ASP A 49 7.20 -11.24 -1.43
C ASP A 49 6.72 -11.80 -0.10
N PHE A 50 5.82 -11.10 0.57
CA PHE A 50 5.11 -11.60 1.75
C PHE A 50 3.88 -12.38 1.30
N THR A 51 3.86 -13.68 1.59
CA THR A 51 2.92 -14.61 0.99
C THR A 51 2.39 -15.67 1.97
N GLY A 52 1.32 -16.34 1.58
CA GLY A 52 0.80 -17.55 2.23
C GLY A 52 0.59 -18.63 1.18
N SER A 53 1.63 -19.41 0.91
CA SER A 53 1.76 -20.29 -0.25
C SER A 53 0.69 -21.38 -0.36
N ASP A 54 0.04 -21.77 0.74
CA ASP A 54 -0.93 -22.87 0.80
C ASP A 54 -2.38 -22.45 1.11
N TRP A 55 -2.62 -21.19 1.49
CA TRP A 55 -3.95 -20.71 1.86
C TRP A 55 -4.37 -19.42 1.14
N CYS A 56 -3.43 -18.57 0.72
CA CYS A 56 -3.73 -17.28 0.13
C CYS A 56 -3.96 -17.41 -1.37
N THR A 57 -5.21 -17.52 -1.82
CA THR A 57 -5.57 -17.65 -3.24
C THR A 57 -5.02 -16.50 -4.10
N ALA A 58 -5.03 -15.26 -3.59
CA ALA A 58 -4.49 -14.09 -4.28
C ALA A 58 -2.97 -14.18 -4.45
N CYS A 59 -2.24 -14.70 -3.43
CA CYS A 59 -0.80 -14.92 -3.48
C CYS A 59 -0.44 -15.96 -4.55
N ILE A 60 -1.14 -17.10 -4.54
CA ILE A 60 -0.96 -18.19 -5.52
C ILE A 60 -1.21 -17.65 -6.94
N LYS A 61 -2.25 -16.82 -7.12
CA LYS A 61 -2.55 -16.21 -8.41
C LYS A 61 -1.44 -15.26 -8.85
N LEU A 62 -0.99 -14.35 -7.99
CA LEU A 62 0.09 -13.38 -8.29
C LEU A 62 1.38 -14.11 -8.69
N ARG A 63 1.78 -15.13 -7.93
CA ARG A 63 2.95 -15.96 -8.23
C ARG A 63 2.87 -16.57 -9.63
N ARG A 64 1.79 -17.30 -9.92
CA ARG A 64 1.61 -18.01 -11.19
C ARG A 64 1.51 -17.08 -12.39
N SER A 65 0.81 -15.95 -12.24
CA SER A 65 0.53 -15.05 -13.37
C SER A 65 1.59 -13.98 -13.60
N VAL A 66 2.47 -13.70 -12.60
CA VAL A 66 3.48 -12.65 -12.70
C VAL A 66 4.83 -13.12 -12.17
N LEU A 67 5.00 -13.34 -10.85
CA LEU A 67 6.30 -13.45 -10.22
C LEU A 67 7.11 -14.68 -10.64
N ASP A 68 6.45 -15.78 -11.04
CA ASP A 68 7.10 -17.01 -11.52
C ASP A 68 7.24 -17.07 -13.04
N THR A 69 6.83 -16.03 -13.77
CA THR A 69 6.95 -15.98 -15.23
C THR A 69 8.40 -15.73 -15.68
N GLY A 70 8.75 -16.23 -16.87
CA GLY A 70 10.06 -15.95 -17.47
C GLY A 70 10.30 -14.47 -17.71
N ALA A 71 9.26 -13.73 -18.14
CA ALA A 71 9.33 -12.29 -18.38
C ALA A 71 9.63 -11.52 -17.08
N PHE A 72 9.00 -11.87 -15.96
CA PHE A 72 9.30 -11.23 -14.68
C PHE A 72 10.70 -11.56 -14.19
N ARG A 73 11.16 -12.80 -14.34
CA ARG A 73 12.54 -13.19 -13.96
C ARG A 73 13.60 -12.41 -14.74
N GLU A 74 13.40 -12.25 -16.04
CA GLU A 74 14.27 -11.43 -16.89
C GLU A 74 14.24 -9.95 -16.46
N TYR A 75 13.04 -9.39 -16.22
CA TYR A 75 12.88 -8.02 -15.73
C TYR A 75 13.58 -7.80 -14.37
N ALA A 76 13.49 -8.76 -13.46
CA ALA A 76 14.01 -8.64 -12.09
C ALA A 76 15.52 -8.91 -11.95
N ALA A 77 16.11 -9.65 -12.89
CA ALA A 77 17.46 -10.23 -12.77
C ALA A 77 18.56 -9.22 -12.44
N ASP A 78 18.55 -8.06 -13.10
CA ASP A 78 19.59 -7.03 -12.90
C ASP A 78 19.23 -6.02 -11.81
N LYS A 79 17.97 -6.03 -11.31
CA LYS A 79 17.42 -4.98 -10.45
C LYS A 79 17.28 -5.42 -9.01
N PHE A 80 16.92 -6.70 -8.81
CA PHE A 80 16.51 -7.17 -7.50
C PHE A 80 17.22 -8.45 -7.05
N VAL A 81 17.47 -8.53 -5.75
CA VAL A 81 17.64 -9.79 -5.03
C VAL A 81 16.24 -10.20 -4.56
N LEU A 82 15.78 -11.37 -5.00
CA LEU A 82 14.44 -11.87 -4.69
C LEU A 82 14.43 -12.58 -3.35
N MET A 83 13.48 -12.23 -2.49
CA MET A 83 13.28 -12.82 -1.18
C MET A 83 11.81 -13.15 -0.94
N GLU A 84 11.54 -14.34 -0.38
CA GLU A 84 10.20 -14.78 -0.01
C GLU A 84 10.06 -14.86 1.52
N VAL A 85 8.99 -14.31 2.04
CA VAL A 85 8.54 -14.45 3.42
C VAL A 85 7.22 -15.21 3.41
N ASP A 86 7.31 -16.54 3.37
CA ASP A 86 6.15 -17.42 3.33
C ASP A 86 5.64 -17.73 4.75
N LEU A 87 4.34 -17.59 4.96
CA LEU A 87 3.63 -17.89 6.21
C LEU A 87 2.52 -18.93 5.95
N PRO A 88 2.89 -20.17 5.58
CA PRO A 88 1.92 -21.20 5.27
C PRO A 88 1.21 -21.70 6.54
N GLN A 89 0.00 -22.28 6.36
CA GLN A 89 -0.78 -22.84 7.48
C GLN A 89 -0.47 -24.33 7.75
N ARG A 90 0.20 -25.01 6.83
CA ARG A 90 0.55 -26.43 7.02
C ARG A 90 1.38 -26.66 8.29
N ALA A 91 1.09 -27.78 8.99
CA ALA A 91 1.71 -28.09 10.28
C ALA A 91 3.17 -28.56 10.18
N ASP A 92 3.60 -29.06 9.03
CA ASP A 92 4.96 -29.58 8.77
C ASP A 92 5.97 -28.49 8.34
N PHE A 93 5.56 -27.22 8.35
CA PHE A 93 6.46 -26.12 8.07
C PHE A 93 7.45 -25.91 9.21
N ASP A 94 8.70 -25.67 8.89
CA ASP A 94 9.78 -25.47 9.85
C ASP A 94 9.44 -24.35 10.85
N ALA A 95 9.46 -24.67 12.15
CA ALA A 95 9.01 -23.76 13.21
C ALA A 95 9.94 -22.54 13.39
N GLU A 96 11.26 -22.74 13.22
CA GLU A 96 12.22 -21.63 13.33
C GLU A 96 12.10 -20.68 12.14
N LEU A 97 11.89 -21.24 10.94
CA LEU A 97 11.63 -20.44 9.75
C LEU A 97 10.31 -19.66 9.87
N ARG A 98 9.24 -20.29 10.39
CA ARG A 98 7.96 -19.64 10.69
C ARG A 98 8.17 -18.44 11.61
N LYS A 99 8.80 -18.65 12.76
CA LYS A 99 9.08 -17.61 13.75
C LYS A 99 9.88 -16.45 13.16
N ARG A 100 10.87 -16.74 12.33
CA ARG A 100 11.66 -15.73 11.62
C ARG A 100 10.81 -14.96 10.63
N ASN A 101 9.97 -15.61 9.83
CA ASN A 101 9.11 -14.99 8.86
C ASN A 101 8.03 -14.12 9.53
N GLU A 102 7.46 -14.57 10.64
CA GLU A 102 6.54 -13.78 11.48
C GLU A 102 7.22 -12.51 12.00
N ALA A 103 8.45 -12.61 12.53
CA ALA A 103 9.21 -11.45 13.00
C ALA A 103 9.54 -10.45 11.88
N ILE A 104 9.80 -10.94 10.66
CA ILE A 104 10.02 -10.06 9.50
C ILE A 104 8.71 -9.38 9.10
N ALA A 105 7.60 -10.10 9.03
CA ALA A 105 6.29 -9.54 8.72
C ALA A 105 5.85 -8.49 9.76
N GLU A 106 6.08 -8.74 11.03
CA GLU A 106 5.85 -7.79 12.12
C GLU A 106 6.72 -6.54 11.98
N ARG A 107 8.02 -6.71 11.73
CA ARG A 107 8.96 -5.59 11.53
C ARG A 107 8.53 -4.63 10.44
N TYR A 108 7.97 -5.16 9.34
CA TYR A 108 7.50 -4.35 8.20
C TYR A 108 6.00 -4.05 8.27
N HIS A 109 5.34 -4.34 9.39
CA HIS A 109 3.92 -4.04 9.64
C HIS A 109 2.97 -4.57 8.55
N ILE A 110 3.21 -5.81 8.09
CA ILE A 110 2.42 -6.42 7.01
C ILE A 110 0.97 -6.57 7.44
N GLY A 111 0.07 -5.85 6.76
CA GLY A 111 -1.36 -5.77 7.05
C GLY A 111 -2.25 -6.66 6.18
N GLY A 112 -1.69 -7.25 5.11
CA GLY A 112 -2.41 -8.09 4.15
C GLY A 112 -1.50 -8.91 3.26
N TYR A 113 -2.09 -9.87 2.52
CA TYR A 113 -1.38 -10.76 1.62
C TYR A 113 -2.08 -10.86 0.26
N PRO A 114 -1.32 -10.92 -0.87
CA PRO A 114 0.13 -10.72 -0.94
C PRO A 114 0.51 -9.26 -0.69
N THR A 115 1.70 -9.04 -0.13
CA THR A 115 2.37 -7.75 -0.14
C THR A 115 3.75 -7.93 -0.76
N VAL A 116 4.04 -7.15 -1.81
CA VAL A 116 5.37 -7.11 -2.42
C VAL A 116 6.02 -5.78 -2.10
N MET A 117 7.16 -5.84 -1.42
CA MET A 117 7.86 -4.68 -0.88
C MET A 117 9.27 -4.58 -1.47
N VAL A 118 9.68 -3.39 -1.86
CA VAL A 118 11.04 -3.09 -2.32
C VAL A 118 11.81 -2.42 -1.19
N LEU A 119 12.95 -3.01 -0.85
CA LEU A 119 13.85 -2.49 0.18
C LEU A 119 15.18 -2.08 -0.45
N ASN A 120 15.77 -1.02 0.06
CA ASN A 120 17.17 -0.72 -0.24
C ASN A 120 18.11 -1.65 0.58
N PRO A 121 19.42 -1.65 0.32
CA PRO A 121 20.37 -2.50 1.05
C PRO A 121 20.48 -2.25 2.55
N LYS A 122 19.91 -1.13 3.06
CA LYS A 122 19.81 -0.85 4.50
C LYS A 122 18.54 -1.43 5.13
N GLY A 123 17.63 -1.98 4.31
CA GLY A 123 16.34 -2.49 4.74
C GLY A 123 15.26 -1.41 4.90
N GLU A 124 15.46 -0.23 4.30
CA GLU A 124 14.48 0.86 4.26
C GLU A 124 13.49 0.62 3.11
N VAL A 125 12.22 0.95 3.31
CA VAL A 125 11.13 0.70 2.34
C VAL A 125 11.14 1.77 1.25
N MET A 126 11.32 1.34 0.01
CA MET A 126 11.31 2.24 -1.16
C MET A 126 9.93 2.32 -1.83
N GLY A 127 9.06 1.34 -1.58
CA GLY A 127 7.72 1.22 -2.16
C GLY A 127 7.33 -0.22 -2.41
N GLY A 128 6.37 -0.43 -3.32
CA GLY A 128 5.84 -1.74 -3.66
C GLY A 128 4.33 -1.71 -3.86
N PHE A 129 3.64 -2.82 -3.57
CA PHE A 129 2.19 -2.92 -3.70
C PHE A 129 1.60 -3.96 -2.76
N GLU A 130 0.29 -3.89 -2.51
CA GLU A 130 -0.49 -4.87 -1.76
C GLU A 130 -1.63 -5.40 -2.63
N GLY A 131 -1.89 -6.71 -2.55
CA GLY A 131 -2.92 -7.38 -3.34
C GLY A 131 -2.42 -7.99 -4.66
N CYS A 132 -3.32 -8.71 -5.34
CA CYS A 132 -3.04 -9.35 -6.63
C CYS A 132 -3.38 -8.38 -7.77
N ILE A 133 -2.37 -7.76 -8.36
CA ILE A 133 -2.50 -6.83 -9.49
C ILE A 133 -1.91 -7.45 -10.78
N GLY A 134 -2.18 -6.84 -11.93
CA GLY A 134 -1.68 -7.31 -13.23
C GLY A 134 -0.20 -7.03 -13.45
N GLU A 135 0.43 -7.76 -14.39
CA GLU A 135 1.87 -7.65 -14.69
C GLU A 135 2.32 -6.21 -14.96
N LYS A 136 1.56 -5.45 -15.76
CA LYS A 136 1.88 -4.05 -16.07
C LYS A 136 1.91 -3.17 -14.83
N ASP A 137 0.97 -3.39 -13.91
CA ASP A 137 0.87 -2.61 -12.68
C ASP A 137 1.96 -3.03 -11.68
N VAL A 138 2.33 -4.32 -11.65
CA VAL A 138 3.50 -4.81 -10.90
C VAL A 138 4.76 -4.09 -11.38
N VAL A 139 5.06 -4.13 -12.68
CA VAL A 139 6.25 -3.48 -13.26
C VAL A 139 6.25 -1.98 -12.93
N LYS A 140 5.10 -1.29 -13.11
CA LYS A 140 4.96 0.13 -12.78
C LYS A 140 5.25 0.42 -11.30
N ALA A 141 4.72 -0.39 -10.39
CA ALA A 141 4.96 -0.20 -8.95
C ALA A 141 6.44 -0.41 -8.59
N LEU A 142 7.09 -1.40 -9.18
CA LEU A 142 8.51 -1.68 -8.96
C LEU A 142 9.42 -0.61 -9.57
N ASP A 143 9.12 -0.13 -10.78
CA ASP A 143 9.84 1.00 -11.39
C ASP A 143 9.71 2.27 -10.53
N THR A 144 8.51 2.54 -10.00
CA THR A 144 8.29 3.67 -9.07
C THR A 144 9.14 3.54 -7.80
N ALA A 145 9.25 2.33 -7.24
CA ALA A 145 10.08 2.09 -6.06
C ALA A 145 11.59 2.25 -6.35
N MET A 146 12.06 1.88 -7.55
CA MET A 146 13.45 2.14 -7.97
C MET A 146 13.73 3.62 -8.17
N GLU A 147 12.78 4.38 -8.74
CA GLU A 147 12.89 5.84 -8.82
C GLU A 147 12.93 6.48 -7.43
N ALA A 148 12.16 5.96 -6.47
CA ALA A 148 12.19 6.45 -5.09
C ALA A 148 13.57 6.31 -4.45
N GLU A 149 14.28 5.18 -4.65
CA GLU A 149 15.67 5.02 -4.16
C GLU A 149 16.60 6.12 -4.70
N ALA A 150 16.52 6.43 -6.00
CA ALA A 150 17.32 7.50 -6.60
C ALA A 150 16.97 8.89 -6.02
N LEU A 151 15.68 9.13 -5.75
CA LEU A 151 15.22 10.38 -5.13
C LEU A 151 15.65 10.46 -3.67
N TYR A 152 15.60 9.38 -2.89
CA TYR A 152 16.16 9.35 -1.53
C TYR A 152 17.65 9.64 -1.50
N ALA A 153 18.43 9.04 -2.42
CA ALA A 153 19.85 9.33 -2.53
C ALA A 153 20.13 10.81 -2.86
N LYS A 154 19.32 11.42 -3.73
CA LYS A 154 19.37 12.86 -4.04
C LYS A 154 19.00 13.69 -2.81
N ALA A 155 17.89 13.37 -2.12
CA ALA A 155 17.41 14.07 -0.94
C ALA A 155 18.42 14.02 0.22
N ALA A 156 19.20 12.93 0.34
CA ALA A 156 20.24 12.79 1.35
C ALA A 156 21.37 13.84 1.22
N MET A 157 21.54 14.44 0.05
CA MET A 157 22.52 15.50 -0.22
C MET A 157 21.93 16.92 -0.08
N GLN A 158 20.67 17.04 0.30
CA GLN A 158 19.90 18.28 0.41
C GLN A 158 19.45 18.53 1.84
N SER A 159 19.00 19.76 2.13
CA SER A 159 18.45 20.17 3.42
C SER A 159 17.27 21.13 3.26
N GLY A 160 16.47 21.29 4.31
CA GLY A 160 15.32 22.21 4.33
C GLY A 160 14.35 21.96 3.17
N VAL A 161 13.80 23.03 2.62
CA VAL A 161 12.76 22.99 1.58
C VAL A 161 13.18 22.23 0.31
N GLU A 162 14.46 22.28 -0.08
CA GLU A 162 14.95 21.54 -1.26
C GLU A 162 14.88 20.03 -1.02
N ARG A 163 15.21 19.55 0.18
CA ARG A 163 15.01 18.17 0.58
C ARG A 163 13.53 17.81 0.58
N ALA A 164 12.69 18.65 1.20
CA ALA A 164 11.24 18.45 1.23
C ALA A 164 10.66 18.30 -0.18
N ARG A 165 11.00 19.19 -1.11
CA ARG A 165 10.53 19.11 -2.51
C ARG A 165 10.93 17.80 -3.21
N THR A 166 12.14 17.31 -2.96
CA THR A 166 12.57 16.03 -3.54
C THR A 166 11.81 14.86 -2.91
N LEU A 167 11.59 14.87 -1.61
CA LEU A 167 10.81 13.84 -0.91
C LEU A 167 9.32 13.86 -1.29
N MET A 168 8.75 15.02 -1.61
CA MET A 168 7.37 15.15 -2.13
C MET A 168 7.16 14.33 -3.42
N LEU A 169 8.15 14.26 -4.31
CA LEU A 169 8.08 13.44 -5.53
C LEU A 169 7.93 11.94 -5.23
N ILE A 170 8.46 11.50 -4.09
CA ILE A 170 8.27 10.13 -3.59
C ILE A 170 6.88 10.02 -2.97
N TYR A 171 6.52 10.94 -2.07
CA TYR A 171 5.30 10.94 -1.30
C TYR A 171 4.03 10.84 -2.15
N GLU A 172 3.96 11.62 -3.24
CA GLU A 172 2.82 11.63 -4.16
C GLU A 172 2.57 10.29 -4.87
N ARG A 173 3.59 9.42 -4.94
CA ARG A 173 3.54 8.13 -5.64
C ARG A 173 3.75 6.93 -4.73
N PHE A 174 3.97 7.19 -3.43
CA PHE A 174 4.19 6.14 -2.45
C PHE A 174 2.89 5.35 -2.20
N PRO A 175 2.96 4.02 -2.06
CA PRO A 175 1.75 3.21 -1.84
C PRO A 175 1.09 3.55 -0.51
N VAL A 176 -0.24 3.73 -0.55
CA VAL A 176 -1.06 4.05 0.63
C VAL A 176 -1.95 2.86 0.96
N SER A 177 -1.38 1.88 1.66
CA SER A 177 -2.12 0.71 2.17
C SER A 177 -1.66 0.38 3.60
N LYS A 178 -2.30 -0.60 4.23
CA LYS A 178 -1.97 -0.97 5.62
C LYS A 178 -0.49 -1.34 5.78
N SER A 179 0.06 -2.12 4.86
CA SER A 179 1.45 -2.58 4.92
C SER A 179 2.48 -1.47 4.67
N PHE A 180 2.07 -0.35 4.08
CA PHE A 180 2.96 0.78 3.81
C PHE A 180 2.70 1.99 4.72
N ALA A 181 1.69 1.93 5.59
CA ALA A 181 1.25 3.06 6.40
C ALA A 181 2.35 3.66 7.27
N VAL A 182 3.20 2.83 7.89
CA VAL A 182 4.29 3.30 8.76
C VAL A 182 5.37 4.02 7.94
N ALA A 183 5.77 3.45 6.80
CA ALA A 183 6.77 4.06 5.92
C ALA A 183 6.25 5.36 5.29
N TYR A 184 4.97 5.37 4.86
CA TYR A 184 4.30 6.57 4.36
C TYR A 184 4.24 7.68 5.40
N GLN A 185 3.92 7.33 6.65
CA GLN A 185 3.89 8.29 7.76
C GLN A 185 5.27 8.84 8.07
N ALA A 186 6.30 8.00 8.10
CA ALA A 186 7.67 8.43 8.35
C ALA A 186 8.17 9.40 7.27
N LEU A 187 7.88 9.11 5.99
CA LEU A 187 8.21 9.99 4.87
C LEU A 187 7.51 11.35 4.99
N ARG A 188 6.21 11.36 5.33
CA ARG A 188 5.44 12.58 5.58
C ARG A 188 6.07 13.42 6.70
N ASP A 189 6.36 12.80 7.84
CA ASP A 189 6.91 13.49 9.02
C ASP A 189 8.28 14.10 8.70
N GLU A 190 9.09 13.42 7.88
CA GLU A 190 10.36 13.95 7.41
C GLU A 190 10.18 15.17 6.50
N ILE A 191 9.21 15.13 5.57
CA ILE A 191 8.90 16.28 4.70
C ILE A 191 8.46 17.47 5.55
N MET A 192 7.54 17.27 6.50
CA MET A 192 7.05 18.31 7.38
C MET A 192 8.18 18.94 8.23
N ALA A 193 9.10 18.13 8.74
CA ALA A 193 10.25 18.59 9.49
C ALA A 193 11.24 19.44 8.64
N CYS A 194 11.33 19.14 7.34
CA CYS A 194 12.16 19.87 6.39
C CYS A 194 11.49 21.15 5.84
N ASP A 195 10.19 21.32 6.04
CA ASP A 195 9.38 22.40 5.45
C ASP A 195 8.48 23.08 6.50
N PRO A 196 9.05 23.74 7.54
CA PRO A 196 8.26 24.38 8.58
C PRO A 196 7.38 25.53 8.09
N ASP A 197 7.74 26.14 6.96
CA ASP A 197 7.02 27.26 6.36
C ASP A 197 5.93 26.80 5.34
N ASN A 198 5.72 25.48 5.21
CA ASN A 198 4.72 24.87 4.32
C ASN A 198 4.83 25.27 2.84
N VAL A 199 6.04 25.44 2.34
CA VAL A 199 6.30 25.80 0.92
C VAL A 199 5.85 24.71 -0.05
N THR A 200 5.86 23.44 0.39
CA THR A 200 5.40 22.29 -0.39
C THR A 200 3.90 22.05 -0.29
N GLY A 201 3.21 22.65 0.67
CA GLY A 201 1.79 22.41 0.94
C GLY A 201 1.50 21.13 1.72
N ILE A 202 2.51 20.43 2.25
CA ILE A 202 2.34 19.16 2.96
C ILE A 202 1.48 19.30 4.22
N HIS A 203 1.60 20.42 4.96
CA HIS A 203 0.82 20.66 6.17
C HIS A 203 -0.67 20.85 5.85
N ASP A 204 -1.00 21.50 4.73
CA ASP A 204 -2.39 21.66 4.28
C ASP A 204 -2.97 20.29 3.85
N ALA A 205 -2.21 19.50 3.10
CA ALA A 205 -2.63 18.15 2.70
C ALA A 205 -2.89 17.26 3.92
N GLU A 206 -2.04 17.33 4.95
CA GLU A 206 -2.23 16.57 6.19
C GLU A 206 -3.46 17.04 6.97
N ALA A 207 -3.71 18.35 7.06
CA ALA A 207 -4.92 18.86 7.71
C ALA A 207 -6.21 18.37 7.04
N VAL A 208 -6.22 18.30 5.70
CA VAL A 208 -7.32 17.71 4.92
C VAL A 208 -7.52 16.24 5.25
N LEU A 209 -6.44 15.45 5.28
CA LEU A 209 -6.50 14.01 5.60
C LEU A 209 -6.95 13.77 7.04
N GLN A 210 -6.47 14.55 7.99
CA GLN A 210 -6.87 14.45 9.39
C GLN A 210 -8.35 14.76 9.57
N GLN A 211 -8.86 15.81 8.94
CA GLN A 211 -10.30 16.12 8.95
C GLN A 211 -11.12 14.96 8.35
N ALA A 212 -10.69 14.39 7.21
CA ALA A 212 -11.38 13.26 6.59
C ALA A 212 -11.49 12.05 7.53
N ARG A 213 -10.42 11.73 8.27
CA ARG A 213 -10.41 10.64 9.26
C ARG A 213 -11.38 10.90 10.40
N LEU A 214 -11.33 12.08 11.00
CA LEU A 214 -12.23 12.45 12.10
C LEU A 214 -13.70 12.39 11.65
N PHE A 215 -14.00 12.92 10.48
CA PHE A 215 -15.34 12.88 9.93
C PHE A 215 -15.83 11.45 9.63
N LEU A 216 -14.94 10.58 9.15
CA LEU A 216 -15.26 9.17 8.92
C LEU A 216 -15.53 8.43 10.25
N GLU A 217 -14.74 8.68 11.29
CA GLU A 217 -14.94 8.08 12.62
C GLU A 217 -16.31 8.49 13.20
N GLU A 218 -16.68 9.77 13.11
CA GLU A 218 -17.98 10.24 13.54
C GLU A 218 -19.15 9.56 12.77
N ARG A 219 -19.00 9.37 11.45
CA ARG A 219 -20.01 8.69 10.62
C ARG A 219 -20.13 7.21 10.95
N ASN A 220 -19.01 6.53 11.16
CA ASN A 220 -18.97 5.10 11.47
C ASN A 220 -19.62 4.77 12.84
N ALA A 221 -19.81 5.76 13.71
CA ALA A 221 -20.52 5.59 14.97
C ALA A 221 -22.05 5.55 14.82
N LEU A 222 -22.60 5.84 13.64
CA LEU A 222 -24.03 5.93 13.38
C LEU A 222 -24.46 4.99 12.25
N ALA A 223 -25.68 4.46 12.32
CA ALA A 223 -26.29 3.80 11.17
C ALA A 223 -26.60 4.83 10.07
N ILE A 224 -26.43 4.45 8.81
CA ILE A 224 -26.66 5.36 7.66
C ILE A 224 -28.11 5.90 7.62
N SER A 225 -29.09 5.13 8.10
CA SER A 225 -30.50 5.51 8.18
C SER A 225 -30.88 6.27 9.47
N ALA A 226 -29.93 6.47 10.41
CA ALA A 226 -30.24 7.17 11.66
C ALA A 226 -30.58 8.64 11.41
N PRO A 227 -31.60 9.22 12.08
CA PRO A 227 -31.95 10.64 11.94
C PRO A 227 -30.80 11.59 12.31
N GLU A 228 -29.91 11.16 13.21
CA GLU A 228 -28.72 11.87 13.62
C GLU A 228 -27.70 12.02 12.49
N MET A 229 -27.63 11.03 11.60
CA MET A 229 -26.73 11.02 10.45
C MET A 229 -26.96 12.23 9.53
N GLY A 230 -28.22 12.58 9.24
CA GLY A 230 -28.55 13.74 8.42
C GLY A 230 -27.98 15.04 8.99
N ARG A 231 -28.17 15.28 10.30
CA ARG A 231 -27.62 16.46 10.99
C ARG A 231 -26.09 16.48 11.02
N LEU A 232 -25.48 15.31 11.23
CA LEU A 232 -24.02 15.14 11.21
C LEU A 232 -23.45 15.52 9.83
N LEU A 233 -24.01 14.97 8.76
CA LEU A 233 -23.54 15.22 7.38
C LEU A 233 -23.71 16.68 6.95
N GLU A 234 -24.79 17.36 7.38
CA GLU A 234 -24.95 18.79 7.15
C GLU A 234 -23.89 19.64 7.85
N ARG A 235 -23.56 19.30 9.13
CA ARG A 235 -22.49 19.96 9.86
C ARG A 235 -21.15 19.74 9.17
N GLN A 236 -20.80 18.48 8.90
CA GLN A 236 -19.55 18.12 8.25
C GLN A 236 -19.38 18.83 6.90
N LEU A 237 -20.45 18.92 6.08
CA LEU A 237 -20.37 19.58 4.79
C LEU A 237 -20.09 21.09 4.90
N LYS A 238 -20.55 21.76 5.96
CA LYS A 238 -20.24 23.18 6.22
C LYS A 238 -18.79 23.39 6.63
N GLU A 239 -18.24 22.47 7.45
CA GLU A 239 -16.90 22.55 8.02
C GLU A 239 -15.80 21.97 7.11
N ALA A 240 -16.19 21.20 6.08
CA ALA A 240 -15.27 20.43 5.26
C ALA A 240 -14.36 21.29 4.38
N TYR A 241 -13.09 20.94 4.35
CA TYR A 241 -12.20 21.35 3.26
C TYR A 241 -12.78 20.95 1.90
N PRO A 242 -12.53 21.73 0.84
CA PRO A 242 -13.09 21.44 -0.49
C PRO A 242 -12.85 20.02 -0.97
N ALA A 243 -11.65 19.47 -0.73
CA ALA A 243 -11.28 18.11 -1.12
C ALA A 243 -12.10 17.01 -0.41
N ASN A 244 -12.64 17.28 0.80
CA ASN A 244 -13.42 16.30 1.56
C ASN A 244 -14.92 16.34 1.24
N ARG A 245 -15.40 17.38 0.56
CA ARG A 245 -16.84 17.59 0.29
C ARG A 245 -17.47 16.48 -0.54
N PRO A 246 -16.85 15.96 -1.63
CA PRO A 246 -17.46 14.93 -2.46
C PRO A 246 -17.83 13.66 -1.68
N ALA A 247 -16.95 13.19 -0.77
CA ALA A 247 -17.22 12.03 0.07
C ALA A 247 -18.43 12.26 0.99
N ILE A 248 -18.56 13.45 1.60
CA ILE A 248 -19.69 13.80 2.46
C ILE A 248 -20.98 13.94 1.64
N MET A 249 -20.90 14.48 0.44
CA MET A 249 -22.05 14.58 -0.48
C MET A 249 -22.53 13.18 -0.87
N MET A 250 -21.62 12.23 -1.13
CA MET A 250 -21.96 10.83 -1.40
C MET A 250 -22.73 10.21 -0.21
N ASP A 251 -22.21 10.35 1.01
CA ASP A 251 -22.87 9.83 2.21
C ASP A 251 -24.25 10.48 2.44
N ARG A 252 -24.42 11.77 2.10
CA ARG A 252 -25.74 12.43 2.11
C ARG A 252 -26.71 11.81 1.10
N CYS A 253 -26.24 11.50 -0.12
CA CYS A 253 -27.06 10.81 -1.12
C CYS A 253 -27.49 9.43 -0.61
N GLN A 254 -26.56 8.67 -0.03
CA GLN A 254 -26.84 7.34 0.54
C GLN A 254 -27.79 7.41 1.72
N HIS A 255 -27.62 8.37 2.64
CA HIS A 255 -28.54 8.59 3.75
C HIS A 255 -29.95 8.93 3.27
N ALA A 256 -30.07 9.88 2.33
CA ALA A 256 -31.34 10.28 1.76
C ALA A 256 -32.03 9.13 1.02
N LEU A 257 -31.27 8.29 0.30
CA LEU A 257 -31.79 7.09 -0.35
C LEU A 257 -32.26 6.04 0.68
N ALA A 258 -31.52 5.85 1.76
CA ALA A 258 -31.86 4.90 2.83
C ALA A 258 -33.09 5.34 3.63
N THR A 259 -33.41 6.63 3.66
CA THR A 259 -34.54 7.19 4.43
C THR A 259 -35.73 7.62 3.55
N ALA A 260 -35.66 7.49 2.23
CA ALA A 260 -36.73 7.87 1.29
C ALA A 260 -38.01 7.06 1.52
N GLU A 261 -39.14 7.72 1.74
CA GLU A 261 -40.45 7.08 1.99
C GLU A 261 -41.43 7.27 0.82
N THR A 262 -41.19 8.27 -0.03
CA THR A 262 -42.06 8.66 -1.14
C THR A 262 -41.28 8.74 -2.47
N VAL A 263 -42.02 8.81 -3.58
CA VAL A 263 -41.43 9.04 -4.91
C VAL A 263 -40.84 10.45 -4.99
N GLU A 264 -41.43 11.41 -4.33
CA GLU A 264 -40.94 12.79 -4.23
C GLU A 264 -39.59 12.85 -3.54
N ASP A 265 -39.38 12.07 -2.47
CA ASP A 265 -38.05 11.94 -1.81
C ASP A 265 -37.01 11.43 -2.81
N LEU A 266 -37.36 10.42 -3.60
CA LEU A 266 -36.45 9.87 -4.62
C LEU A 266 -36.10 10.88 -5.72
N GLN A 267 -37.00 11.81 -6.06
CA GLN A 267 -36.67 12.90 -6.98
C GLN A 267 -35.65 13.88 -6.39
N ILE A 268 -35.74 14.13 -5.08
CA ILE A 268 -34.73 14.94 -4.36
C ILE A 268 -33.40 14.20 -4.34
N VAL A 269 -33.40 12.92 -4.02
CA VAL A 269 -32.18 12.07 -4.01
C VAL A 269 -31.50 12.07 -5.39
N LYS A 270 -32.28 11.95 -6.47
CA LYS A 270 -31.78 12.03 -7.84
C LYS A 270 -31.00 13.33 -8.08
N LYS A 271 -31.58 14.47 -7.72
CA LYS A 271 -30.90 15.77 -7.83
C LYS A 271 -29.61 15.84 -7.02
N MET A 272 -29.60 15.26 -5.81
CA MET A 272 -28.39 15.24 -5.00
C MET A 272 -27.25 14.46 -5.66
N PHE A 273 -27.55 13.34 -6.32
CA PHE A 273 -26.55 12.61 -7.13
C PHE A 273 -26.09 13.41 -8.34
N GLU A 274 -27.02 14.08 -9.05
CA GLU A 274 -26.69 14.95 -10.19
C GLU A 274 -25.78 16.12 -9.76
N GLU A 275 -25.99 16.69 -8.57
CA GLU A 275 -25.13 17.74 -7.98
C GLU A 275 -23.74 17.22 -7.56
N LEU A 276 -23.63 15.94 -7.19
CA LEU A 276 -22.38 15.30 -6.79
C LEU A 276 -21.47 15.01 -8.01
N ILE A 277 -22.04 14.56 -9.13
CA ILE A 277 -21.31 14.09 -10.32
C ILE A 277 -20.17 15.02 -10.79
N PRO A 278 -20.35 16.36 -10.86
CA PRO A 278 -19.28 17.28 -11.30
C PRO A 278 -18.06 17.32 -10.36
N HIS A 279 -18.17 16.80 -9.16
CA HIS A 279 -17.13 16.83 -8.13
C HIS A 279 -16.36 15.50 -8.02
N LEU A 280 -16.71 14.50 -8.83
CA LEU A 280 -16.11 13.17 -8.83
C LEU A 280 -15.07 13.01 -9.96
N PRO A 281 -14.08 12.09 -9.78
CA PRO A 281 -13.28 11.59 -10.89
C PRO A 281 -14.14 11.05 -12.03
N ALA A 282 -13.59 11.03 -13.25
CA ALA A 282 -14.38 10.75 -14.46
C ALA A 282 -14.98 9.32 -14.48
N ASP A 283 -14.27 8.34 -13.96
CA ASP A 283 -14.69 6.95 -13.79
C ASP A 283 -15.82 6.82 -12.77
N GLU A 284 -15.64 7.37 -11.58
CA GLU A 284 -16.67 7.38 -10.53
C GLU A 284 -17.92 8.15 -10.98
N ALA A 285 -17.74 9.28 -11.64
CA ALA A 285 -18.83 10.06 -12.21
C ALA A 285 -19.63 9.26 -13.26
N ALA A 286 -18.98 8.41 -14.06
CA ALA A 286 -19.64 7.53 -15.03
C ALA A 286 -20.48 6.46 -14.33
N ASP A 287 -19.95 5.84 -13.28
CA ASP A 287 -20.66 4.82 -12.49
C ASP A 287 -21.91 5.40 -11.81
N ILE A 288 -21.78 6.59 -11.22
CA ILE A 288 -22.93 7.27 -10.59
C ILE A 288 -23.98 7.69 -11.62
N ARG A 289 -23.59 8.18 -12.82
CA ARG A 289 -24.55 8.45 -13.90
C ARG A 289 -25.30 7.17 -14.30
N HIS A 290 -24.56 6.07 -14.51
CA HIS A 290 -25.19 4.79 -14.85
C HIS A 290 -26.17 4.33 -13.77
N PHE A 291 -25.80 4.44 -12.49
CA PHE A 291 -26.69 4.16 -11.38
C PHE A 291 -27.96 5.01 -11.43
N VAL A 292 -27.83 6.33 -11.58
CA VAL A 292 -28.96 7.26 -11.66
C VAL A 292 -29.86 6.95 -12.87
N ASP A 293 -29.29 6.74 -14.04
CA ASP A 293 -30.04 6.45 -15.26
C ASP A 293 -30.80 5.12 -15.18
N THR A 294 -30.20 4.12 -14.51
CA THR A 294 -30.80 2.78 -14.39
C THR A 294 -31.91 2.73 -13.36
N TYR A 295 -31.62 3.18 -12.14
CA TYR A 295 -32.52 2.96 -11.01
C TYR A 295 -33.57 4.05 -10.84
N PHE A 296 -33.30 5.30 -11.25
CA PHE A 296 -34.27 6.39 -11.20
C PHE A 296 -35.09 6.54 -12.50
N ALA A 297 -34.96 5.60 -13.45
CA ALA A 297 -35.86 5.50 -14.60
C ALA A 297 -37.29 5.17 -14.18
N ASP A 298 -37.47 4.32 -13.12
CA ASP A 298 -38.75 4.01 -12.49
C ASP A 298 -38.64 4.20 -10.97
N PRO A 299 -38.92 5.41 -10.46
CA PRO A 299 -38.82 5.72 -9.05
C PRO A 299 -39.81 4.91 -8.18
N ALA A 300 -40.95 4.48 -8.73
CA ALA A 300 -41.90 3.66 -7.97
C ALA A 300 -41.37 2.25 -7.75
N ALA A 301 -40.76 1.63 -8.75
CA ALA A 301 -40.11 0.33 -8.61
C ALA A 301 -38.91 0.42 -7.67
N LEU A 302 -38.09 1.46 -7.77
CA LEU A 302 -36.98 1.70 -6.85
C LEU A 302 -37.47 1.80 -5.39
N LEU A 303 -38.52 2.57 -5.13
CA LEU A 303 -39.09 2.71 -3.79
C LEU A 303 -39.55 1.36 -3.20
N GLN A 304 -40.21 0.53 -4.01
CA GLN A 304 -40.62 -0.80 -3.60
C GLN A 304 -39.42 -1.69 -3.26
N MET A 305 -38.36 -1.63 -4.05
CA MET A 305 -37.12 -2.38 -3.81
C MET A 305 -36.47 -1.95 -2.49
N LEU A 306 -36.34 -0.65 -2.24
CA LEU A 306 -35.78 -0.11 -1.01
C LEU A 306 -36.59 -0.52 0.23
N LYS A 307 -37.93 -0.48 0.15
CA LYS A 307 -38.81 -0.92 1.25
C LYS A 307 -38.69 -2.41 1.55
N ARG A 308 -38.49 -3.27 0.54
CA ARG A 308 -38.26 -4.71 0.75
C ARG A 308 -36.94 -5.03 1.46
N ASN A 309 -35.91 -4.23 1.22
CA ASN A 309 -34.58 -4.46 1.79
C ASN A 309 -34.38 -3.85 3.19
N ARG A 310 -35.38 -3.12 3.71
CA ARG A 310 -35.36 -2.57 5.09
C ARG A 310 -35.87 -3.53 6.14
N TYR A 311 -36.50 -4.66 5.73
CA TYR A 311 -37.07 -5.72 6.57
C TYR A 311 -36.36 -7.06 6.29
#